data_041690432d4c1b55e8a2e81a4f4a419b
#
_entry.id   041690432d4c1b55e8a2e81a4f4a419b
#
_cell.length_a   1.000
_cell.length_b   1.000
_cell.length_c   1.000
_cell.angle_alpha   90.00
_cell.angle_beta   90.00
_cell.angle_gamma   90.00
#
_symmetry.space_group_name_H-M   'P 1'
#
loop_
_entity.id
_entity.type
_entity.pdbx_description
1 polymer ?
#
loop_
_entity_poly.entity_id
_entity_poly.type
_entity_poly.pdbx_seq_one_letter_code
_entity_poly.pdbx_strand_id
1 'polypeptide(L)'
;MNVPVNLTCLVPTDKADVAAPRRLSLREILTSFLDFRHVTVKRRIAFQLDELRRRIHVLEGIEKVFDAVDEVIKIIRKSEGKADAADKLMKRFSLSDEQADAILELKLYRLARLEILVVKKELGEKRAEARRLEALLKSDDAL
;
A
#
# COMPACT_ATOMS: atom_id res chain seq x y z
N MET A 1 48.66 20.04 16.68
CA MET A 1 48.44 18.62 16.31
C MET A 1 47.59 18.61 15.05
N ASN A 2 48.15 18.21 13.89
CA ASN A 2 47.41 18.13 12.64
C ASN A 2 46.90 16.69 12.46
N VAL A 3 45.60 16.50 12.39
CA VAL A 3 44.98 15.20 12.13
C VAL A 3 44.60 15.12 10.65
N PRO A 4 45.14 14.18 9.87
CA PRO A 4 44.74 14.01 8.47
C PRO A 4 43.30 13.47 8.41
N VAL A 5 42.42 14.19 7.70
CA VAL A 5 41.04 13.80 7.48
C VAL A 5 40.87 13.34 6.04
N ASN A 6 40.46 12.10 5.83
CA ASN A 6 40.14 11.57 4.50
C ASN A 6 38.59 11.72 4.28
N LEU A 7 38.21 12.56 3.32
CA LEU A 7 36.82 12.82 2.96
C LEU A 7 36.43 12.09 1.66
N THR A 8 36.94 10.89 1.44
CA THR A 8 36.51 10.03 0.32
C THR A 8 35.28 9.23 0.73
N CYS A 9 34.18 9.43 0.04
CA CYS A 9 32.89 8.78 0.31
C CYS A 9 32.37 8.07 -0.94
N LEU A 10 31.57 7.03 -0.73
CA LEU A 10 30.79 6.40 -1.79
C LEU A 10 29.51 7.22 -2.03
N VAL A 11 29.36 7.75 -3.23
CA VAL A 11 28.19 8.56 -3.62
C VAL A 11 27.36 7.79 -4.61
N PRO A 12 26.01 7.77 -4.47
CA PRO A 12 25.13 7.20 -5.46
C PRO A 12 25.37 7.80 -6.84
N THR A 13 25.30 6.99 -7.88
CA THR A 13 25.38 7.44 -9.27
C THR A 13 23.98 7.36 -9.92
N ASP A 14 23.83 7.90 -11.13
CA ASP A 14 22.60 7.81 -11.91
C ASP A 14 22.19 6.37 -12.27
N LYS A 15 23.13 5.43 -12.15
CA LYS A 15 22.83 4.00 -12.30
C LYS A 15 22.34 3.44 -10.97
N ALA A 16 21.17 2.82 -10.99
CA ALA A 16 20.61 2.15 -9.82
C ALA A 16 21.65 1.16 -9.24
N ASP A 17 21.78 1.19 -7.93
CA ASP A 17 22.63 0.29 -7.14
C ASP A 17 24.16 0.41 -7.37
N VAL A 18 24.63 1.41 -8.08
CA VAL A 18 26.06 1.67 -8.29
C VAL A 18 26.47 2.92 -7.55
N ALA A 19 27.45 2.79 -6.64
CA ALA A 19 28.07 3.91 -5.96
C ALA A 19 29.50 4.09 -6.47
N ALA A 20 29.96 5.34 -6.59
CA ALA A 20 31.32 5.68 -6.99
C ALA A 20 32.06 6.38 -5.85
N PRO A 21 33.37 6.06 -5.62
CA PRO A 21 34.18 6.78 -4.67
C PRO A 21 34.49 8.19 -5.19
N ARG A 22 34.17 9.21 -4.38
CA ARG A 22 34.48 10.61 -4.65
C ARG A 22 35.08 11.28 -3.43
N ARG A 23 36.05 12.15 -3.65
CA ARG A 23 36.58 13.04 -2.61
C ARG A 23 35.72 14.31 -2.58
N LEU A 24 35.08 14.57 -1.45
CA LEU A 24 34.08 15.62 -1.29
C LEU A 24 34.44 16.52 -0.10
N SER A 25 34.00 17.75 -0.14
CA SER A 25 33.97 18.61 1.04
C SER A 25 32.93 18.14 2.05
N LEU A 26 33.03 18.54 3.31
CA LEU A 26 32.05 18.23 4.34
C LEU A 26 30.64 18.63 3.93
N ARG A 27 30.49 19.81 3.31
CA ARG A 27 29.19 20.28 2.84
C ARG A 27 28.59 19.38 1.78
N GLU A 28 29.38 18.97 0.79
CA GLU A 28 28.92 18.07 -0.28
C GLU A 28 28.55 16.68 0.26
N ILE A 29 29.26 16.17 1.27
CA ILE A 29 28.92 14.92 1.95
C ILE A 29 27.56 15.03 2.60
N LEU A 30 27.32 16.12 3.37
CA LEU A 30 26.04 16.33 4.05
C LEU A 30 24.89 16.50 3.05
N THR A 31 25.09 17.28 1.99
CA THR A 31 24.08 17.45 0.94
C THR A 31 23.74 16.14 0.27
N SER A 32 24.76 15.38 -0.18
CA SER A 32 24.53 14.07 -0.81
C SER A 32 23.84 13.07 0.11
N PHE A 33 24.12 13.11 1.41
CA PHE A 33 23.42 12.28 2.40
C PHE A 33 21.95 12.68 2.53
N LEU A 34 21.66 13.97 2.61
CA LEU A 34 20.28 14.46 2.72
C LEU A 34 19.46 14.13 1.47
N ASP A 35 20.03 14.35 0.29
CA ASP A 35 19.39 14.03 -0.99
C ASP A 35 19.07 12.53 -1.10
N PHE A 36 20.03 11.67 -0.79
CA PHE A 36 19.83 10.23 -0.75
C PHE A 36 18.76 9.82 0.26
N ARG A 37 18.81 10.43 1.46
CA ARG A 37 17.84 10.17 2.52
C ARG A 37 16.42 10.57 2.11
N HIS A 38 16.27 11.73 1.49
CA HIS A 38 15.00 12.25 0.99
C HIS A 38 14.38 11.30 -0.06
N VAL A 39 15.15 10.89 -1.07
CA VAL A 39 14.69 9.93 -2.08
C VAL A 39 14.28 8.58 -1.44
N THR A 40 15.06 8.11 -0.48
CA THR A 40 14.78 6.83 0.19
C THR A 40 13.51 6.90 1.02
N VAL A 41 13.27 8.01 1.73
CA VAL A 41 12.05 8.23 2.52
C VAL A 41 10.83 8.34 1.60
N LYS A 42 10.91 9.09 0.50
CA LYS A 42 9.84 9.17 -0.51
C LYS A 42 9.46 7.80 -1.07
N ARG A 43 10.44 7.00 -1.46
CA ARG A 43 10.20 5.63 -1.98
C ARG A 43 9.51 4.75 -0.93
N ARG A 44 9.95 4.83 0.32
CA ARG A 44 9.33 4.08 1.43
C ARG A 44 7.87 4.48 1.65
N ILE A 45 7.60 5.79 1.69
CA ILE A 45 6.22 6.30 1.87
C ILE A 45 5.33 5.90 0.69
N ALA A 46 5.84 6.00 -0.55
CA ALA A 46 5.11 5.59 -1.73
C ALA A 46 4.74 4.09 -1.70
N PHE A 47 5.68 3.23 -1.29
CA PHE A 47 5.42 1.80 -1.12
C PHE A 47 4.37 1.52 -0.05
N GLN A 48 4.47 2.17 1.12
CA GLN A 48 3.49 2.03 2.19
C GLN A 48 2.09 2.49 1.74
N LEU A 49 2.02 3.57 0.97
CA LEU A 49 0.77 4.08 0.42
C LEU A 49 0.14 3.09 -0.57
N ASP A 50 0.93 2.43 -1.41
CA ASP A 50 0.46 1.42 -2.36
C ASP A 50 -0.12 0.20 -1.62
N GLU A 51 0.57 -0.30 -0.60
CA GLU A 51 0.08 -1.38 0.27
C GLU A 51 -1.25 -1.01 0.96
N LEU A 52 -1.36 0.22 1.48
CA LEU A 52 -2.59 0.71 2.08
C LEU A 52 -3.74 0.78 1.06
N ARG A 53 -3.47 1.25 -0.16
CA ARG A 53 -4.47 1.34 -1.23
C ARG A 53 -4.99 -0.03 -1.63
N ARG A 54 -4.12 -1.04 -1.75
CA ARG A 54 -4.52 -2.43 -2.01
C ARG A 54 -5.43 -2.96 -0.89
N ARG A 55 -5.05 -2.73 0.37
CA ARG A 55 -5.87 -3.15 1.51
C ARG A 55 -7.23 -2.45 1.53
N ILE A 56 -7.26 -1.13 1.31
CA ILE A 56 -8.50 -0.34 1.20
C ILE A 56 -9.38 -0.90 0.09
N HIS A 57 -8.82 -1.18 -1.08
CA HIS A 57 -9.55 -1.72 -2.23
C HIS A 57 -10.27 -3.03 -1.89
N VAL A 58 -9.59 -3.96 -1.21
CA VAL A 58 -10.19 -5.22 -0.75
C VAL A 58 -11.31 -4.98 0.27
N LEU A 59 -11.08 -4.12 1.27
CA LEU A 59 -12.07 -3.80 2.30
C LEU A 59 -13.33 -3.13 1.72
N GLU A 60 -13.18 -2.27 0.71
CA GLU A 60 -14.30 -1.67 -0.01
C GLU A 60 -15.13 -2.71 -0.78
N GLY A 61 -14.48 -3.73 -1.34
CA GLY A 61 -15.16 -4.86 -1.96
C GLY A 61 -16.03 -5.64 -0.94
N ILE A 62 -15.46 -5.92 0.23
CA ILE A 62 -16.18 -6.59 1.32
C ILE A 62 -17.35 -5.74 1.81
N GLU A 63 -17.17 -4.43 1.99
CA GLU A 63 -18.24 -3.52 2.39
C GLU A 63 -19.41 -3.52 1.41
N LYS A 64 -19.13 -3.49 0.09
CA LYS A 64 -20.16 -3.51 -0.96
C LYS A 64 -21.07 -4.74 -0.92
N VAL A 65 -20.51 -5.92 -0.61
CA VAL A 65 -21.27 -7.18 -0.63
C VAL A 65 -21.92 -7.51 0.70
N PHE A 66 -21.55 -6.78 1.75
CA PHE A 66 -22.03 -7.10 3.09
C PHE A 66 -23.56 -6.97 3.24
N ASP A 67 -24.16 -5.94 2.65
CA ASP A 67 -25.59 -5.72 2.71
C ASP A 67 -26.39 -6.72 1.85
N ALA A 68 -25.71 -7.48 0.99
CA ALA A 68 -26.28 -8.44 0.06
C ALA A 68 -25.73 -9.87 0.23
N VAL A 69 -25.32 -10.25 1.46
CA VAL A 69 -24.72 -11.57 1.77
C VAL A 69 -25.57 -12.73 1.30
N ASP A 70 -26.88 -12.67 1.46
CA ASP A 70 -27.79 -13.74 1.02
C ASP A 70 -27.76 -13.92 -0.51
N GLU A 71 -27.61 -12.85 -1.25
CA GLU A 71 -27.47 -12.87 -2.71
C GLU A 71 -26.12 -13.48 -3.10
N VAL A 72 -25.04 -13.09 -2.42
CA VAL A 72 -23.69 -13.66 -2.62
C VAL A 72 -23.72 -15.17 -2.41
N ILE A 73 -24.33 -15.66 -1.31
CA ILE A 73 -24.44 -17.09 -1.02
C ILE A 73 -25.25 -17.82 -2.10
N LYS A 74 -26.35 -17.21 -2.60
CA LYS A 74 -27.16 -17.79 -3.68
C LYS A 74 -26.37 -17.90 -4.98
N ILE A 75 -25.54 -16.90 -5.31
CA ILE A 75 -24.67 -16.92 -6.49
C ILE A 75 -23.63 -18.02 -6.36
N ILE A 76 -22.93 -18.11 -5.22
CA ILE A 76 -21.91 -19.15 -4.98
C ILE A 76 -22.52 -20.55 -5.09
N ARG A 77 -23.70 -20.79 -4.50
CA ARG A 77 -24.39 -22.10 -4.56
C ARG A 77 -24.83 -22.50 -5.98
N LYS A 78 -25.08 -21.52 -6.87
CA LYS A 78 -25.49 -21.74 -8.27
C LYS A 78 -24.28 -21.77 -9.24
N SER A 79 -23.10 -21.67 -8.73
CA SER A 79 -21.87 -21.65 -9.53
C SER A 79 -21.24 -23.05 -9.55
N GLU A 80 -20.64 -23.39 -10.70
CA GLU A 80 -20.01 -24.69 -10.93
C GLU A 80 -18.59 -24.77 -10.36
N GLY A 81 -18.00 -23.62 -9.94
CA GLY A 81 -16.66 -23.55 -9.35
C GLY A 81 -16.28 -22.14 -8.92
N LYS A 82 -15.06 -22.00 -8.37
CA LYS A 82 -14.55 -20.71 -7.85
C LYS A 82 -14.50 -19.63 -8.96
N ALA A 83 -14.03 -19.98 -10.16
CA ALA A 83 -13.90 -19.04 -11.26
C ALA A 83 -15.28 -18.53 -11.76
N ASP A 84 -16.26 -19.42 -11.94
CA ASP A 84 -17.63 -19.05 -12.32
C ASP A 84 -18.31 -18.20 -11.23
N ALA A 85 -18.06 -18.50 -9.96
CA ALA A 85 -18.54 -17.68 -8.84
C ALA A 85 -17.92 -16.27 -8.84
N ALA A 86 -16.61 -16.15 -9.08
CA ALA A 86 -15.93 -14.87 -9.19
C ALA A 86 -16.50 -14.03 -10.32
N ASP A 87 -16.65 -14.60 -11.52
CA ASP A 87 -17.21 -13.92 -12.70
C ASP A 87 -18.63 -13.39 -12.46
N LYS A 88 -19.48 -14.18 -11.82
CA LYS A 88 -20.85 -13.79 -11.48
C LYS A 88 -20.89 -12.68 -10.43
N LEU A 89 -20.02 -12.75 -9.42
CA LEU A 89 -19.90 -11.72 -8.39
C LEU A 89 -19.37 -10.41 -8.96
N MET A 90 -18.34 -10.46 -9.80
CA MET A 90 -17.78 -9.28 -10.48
C MET A 90 -18.85 -8.58 -11.31
N LYS A 91 -19.61 -9.31 -12.12
CA LYS A 91 -20.68 -8.74 -12.95
C LYS A 91 -21.83 -8.15 -12.13
N ARG A 92 -22.21 -8.82 -11.04
CA ARG A 92 -23.37 -8.41 -10.22
C ARG A 92 -23.10 -7.20 -9.34
N PHE A 93 -21.90 -7.14 -8.71
CA PHE A 93 -21.54 -6.11 -7.73
C PHE A 93 -20.48 -5.12 -8.24
N SER A 94 -20.11 -5.20 -9.52
CA SER A 94 -19.05 -4.37 -10.11
C SER A 94 -17.76 -4.43 -9.28
N LEU A 95 -17.31 -5.64 -8.97
CA LEU A 95 -16.09 -5.91 -8.21
C LEU A 95 -14.92 -6.14 -9.15
N SER A 96 -13.70 -5.88 -8.65
CA SER A 96 -12.49 -6.34 -9.32
C SER A 96 -12.22 -7.82 -9.01
N ASP A 97 -11.36 -8.44 -9.79
CA ASP A 97 -10.93 -9.84 -9.60
C ASP A 97 -10.35 -10.06 -8.20
N GLU A 98 -9.46 -9.17 -7.74
CA GLU A 98 -8.89 -9.21 -6.39
C GLU A 98 -9.96 -9.12 -5.29
N GLN A 99 -10.99 -8.29 -5.49
CA GLN A 99 -12.10 -8.16 -4.54
C GLN A 99 -12.97 -9.43 -4.52
N ALA A 100 -13.26 -10.00 -5.69
CA ALA A 100 -14.05 -11.22 -5.81
C ALA A 100 -13.35 -12.41 -5.16
N ASP A 101 -12.06 -12.59 -5.42
CA ASP A 101 -11.24 -13.63 -4.79
C ASP A 101 -11.20 -13.47 -3.26
N ALA A 102 -10.97 -12.25 -2.77
CA ALA A 102 -10.96 -11.98 -1.34
C ALA A 102 -12.30 -12.31 -0.67
N ILE A 103 -13.44 -12.04 -1.35
CA ILE A 103 -14.78 -12.36 -0.85
C ILE A 103 -14.99 -13.88 -0.82
N LEU A 104 -14.56 -14.61 -1.85
CA LEU A 104 -14.69 -16.06 -1.91
C LEU A 104 -13.82 -16.79 -0.87
N GLU A 105 -12.72 -16.18 -0.44
CA GLU A 105 -11.82 -16.70 0.60
C GLU A 105 -12.25 -16.29 2.03
N LEU A 106 -13.25 -15.42 2.17
CA LEU A 106 -13.75 -15.03 3.48
C LEU A 106 -14.35 -16.23 4.23
N LYS A 107 -13.95 -16.35 5.49
CA LYS A 107 -14.59 -17.29 6.40
C LYS A 107 -16.01 -16.81 6.73
N LEU A 108 -16.99 -17.72 6.71
CA LEU A 108 -18.42 -17.40 6.90
C LEU A 108 -18.71 -16.59 8.16
N TYR A 109 -17.97 -16.81 9.27
CA TYR A 109 -18.19 -16.05 10.51
C TYR A 109 -17.87 -14.56 10.38
N ARG A 110 -16.98 -14.18 9.44
CA ARG A 110 -16.67 -12.77 9.18
C ARG A 110 -17.81 -11.99 8.52
N LEU A 111 -18.82 -12.69 8.04
CA LEU A 111 -20.05 -12.10 7.52
C LEU A 111 -21.07 -11.79 8.64
N ALA A 112 -20.73 -12.02 9.90
CA ALA A 112 -21.57 -11.64 11.03
C ALA A 112 -21.62 -10.11 11.21
N ARG A 113 -22.76 -9.58 11.71
CA ARG A 113 -22.99 -8.13 11.88
C ARG A 113 -21.91 -7.42 12.69
N LEU A 114 -21.32 -8.08 13.70
CA LEU A 114 -20.26 -7.51 14.54
C LEU A 114 -18.95 -7.32 13.77
N GLU A 115 -18.66 -8.21 12.84
CA GLU A 115 -17.43 -8.16 12.04
C GLU A 115 -17.46 -7.01 11.01
N ILE A 116 -18.64 -6.61 10.51
CA ILE A 116 -18.72 -5.47 9.59
C ILE A 116 -18.35 -4.15 10.27
N LEU A 117 -18.67 -3.98 11.53
CA LEU A 117 -18.27 -2.79 12.28
C LEU A 117 -16.74 -2.71 12.38
N VAL A 118 -16.08 -3.85 12.56
CA VAL A 118 -14.62 -3.95 12.56
C VAL A 118 -14.06 -3.60 11.19
N VAL A 119 -14.65 -4.13 10.11
CA VAL A 119 -14.24 -3.83 8.73
C VAL A 119 -14.41 -2.34 8.42
N LYS A 120 -15.54 -1.73 8.76
CA LYS A 120 -15.79 -0.30 8.56
C LYS A 120 -14.83 0.57 9.36
N LYS A 121 -14.50 0.18 10.58
CA LYS A 121 -13.51 0.86 11.41
C LYS A 121 -12.12 0.76 10.79
N GLU A 122 -11.68 -0.44 10.42
CA GLU A 122 -10.40 -0.67 9.74
C GLU A 122 -10.30 0.15 8.45
N LEU A 123 -11.35 0.18 7.64
CA LEU A 123 -11.41 0.96 6.40
C LEU A 123 -11.27 2.46 6.68
N GLY A 124 -11.94 2.99 7.70
CA GLY A 124 -11.82 4.38 8.13
C GLY A 124 -10.40 4.74 8.56
N GLU A 125 -9.77 3.90 9.39
CA GLU A 125 -8.40 4.07 9.86
C GLU A 125 -7.39 4.04 8.68
N LYS A 126 -7.52 3.08 7.78
CA LYS A 126 -6.64 2.95 6.60
C LYS A 126 -6.79 4.11 5.62
N ARG A 127 -8.00 4.60 5.40
CA ARG A 127 -8.25 5.80 4.58
C ARG A 127 -7.64 7.06 5.22
N ALA A 128 -7.72 7.21 6.53
CA ALA A 128 -7.10 8.35 7.23
C ALA A 128 -5.57 8.29 7.14
N GLU A 129 -4.98 7.10 7.33
CA GLU A 129 -3.54 6.87 7.18
C GLU A 129 -3.06 7.14 5.75
N ALA A 130 -3.78 6.67 4.74
CA ALA A 130 -3.46 6.91 3.33
C ALA A 130 -3.48 8.40 2.99
N ARG A 131 -4.48 9.16 3.45
CA ARG A 131 -4.54 10.62 3.27
C ARG A 131 -3.36 11.33 3.92
N ARG A 132 -2.93 10.87 5.11
CA ARG A 132 -1.75 11.41 5.80
C ARG A 132 -0.48 11.19 4.98
N LEU A 133 -0.27 9.98 4.46
CA LEU A 133 0.90 9.66 3.63
C LEU A 133 0.87 10.40 2.29
N GLU A 134 -0.31 10.57 1.67
CA GLU A 134 -0.48 11.37 0.47
C GLU A 134 -0.14 12.85 0.71
N ALA A 135 -0.54 13.40 1.85
CA ALA A 135 -0.19 14.77 2.23
C ALA A 135 1.32 14.94 2.41
N LEU A 136 2.00 13.99 3.06
CA LEU A 136 3.44 13.97 3.22
C LEU A 136 4.18 13.92 1.88
N LEU A 137 3.71 13.11 0.92
CA LEU A 137 4.32 13.02 -0.41
C LEU A 137 4.14 14.30 -1.25
N LYS A 138 3.09 15.09 -0.97
CA LYS A 138 2.84 16.37 -1.66
C LYS A 138 3.63 17.55 -1.07
N SER A 139 4.08 17.43 0.17
CA SER A 139 4.81 18.47 0.88
C SER A 139 6.28 18.08 0.99
N ASP A 140 7.13 18.65 0.12
CA ASP A 140 8.58 18.42 0.16
C ASP A 140 9.23 18.96 1.46
N ASP A 141 8.60 19.95 2.10
CA ASP A 141 9.08 20.55 3.35
C ASP A 141 8.78 19.71 4.60
N ALA A 142 7.92 18.71 4.49
CA ALA A 142 7.51 17.85 5.61
C ALA A 142 8.25 16.49 5.64
N LEU A 143 9.14 16.26 4.69
CA LEU A 143 9.97 15.06 4.54
C LEU A 143 11.39 15.29 5.07
#